data_381ed3b68b4e1e13bb9cf54b1af342dd
#
_entry.id   381ed3b68b4e1e13bb9cf54b1af342dd
#
_cell.length_a   1.000
_cell.length_b   1.000
_cell.length_c   1.000
_cell.angle_alpha   90.00
_cell.angle_beta   90.00
_cell.angle_gamma   90.00
#
_symmetry.space_group_name_H-M   'P 1'
#
loop_
_entity.id
_entity.type
_entity.pdbx_description
1 polymer ?
#
loop_
_entity_poly.entity_id
_entity_poly.type
_entity_poly.pdbx_seq_one_letter_code
_entity_poly.pdbx_strand_id
1 'polypeptide(L)'
;MVTRTKTVYNIKNFPDIKSRLFAWSAQFSPVAWLDSNDYPHHHNAYDAILAVGMHHQAQWLNSYKALQNAVGDDWLFGFFSYEFSNAWEQIVPINPAYISVPKLQFFNPEKIWLLQGDTLTALYSSDANADEDFAQLVSTPPLDFTESKAIDLKPRISKSDYLQHATALQQHILRGDIYEVNYCMEWFAENVEVLPHQIFNALNSISKTPFSAYLSMKNVHLMCASPERFLSRKGTHVFSQPIKGTSARHTDEFLDKANAQLLKNDPKERAENIMITDLVRNDLSRIANKGSVSVAEQCAVYPFSQVHQMISTVVASCSENTHSLDIIDACFPMGSMTGAPKQRAMELINRYEVSPRSLYR
;
A
#
# COMPACT_ATOMS: atom_id res chain seq x y z
N MET A 1 13.72 -22.40 -8.65
CA MET A 1 13.31 -21.18 -9.39
C MET A 1 12.30 -21.56 -10.47
N VAL A 2 11.17 -20.90 -10.50
CA VAL A 2 10.19 -21.06 -11.59
C VAL A 2 10.75 -20.35 -12.81
N THR A 3 10.92 -21.07 -13.92
CA THR A 3 11.35 -20.47 -15.19
C THR A 3 10.13 -19.82 -15.84
N ARG A 4 10.20 -18.50 -16.11
CA ARG A 4 9.13 -17.76 -16.78
C ARG A 4 9.50 -17.49 -18.25
N THR A 5 8.58 -17.79 -19.14
CA THR A 5 8.66 -17.35 -20.53
C THR A 5 8.35 -15.87 -20.61
N LYS A 6 9.16 -15.12 -21.36
CA LYS A 6 9.02 -13.68 -21.55
C LYS A 6 8.60 -13.37 -22.97
N THR A 7 7.48 -12.66 -23.15
CA THR A 7 7.02 -12.11 -24.42
C THR A 7 6.82 -10.60 -24.29
N VAL A 8 7.16 -9.84 -25.32
CA VAL A 8 7.12 -8.37 -25.29
C VAL A 8 6.26 -7.83 -26.41
N TYR A 9 5.33 -6.95 -26.09
CA TYR A 9 4.39 -6.32 -27.03
C TYR A 9 4.60 -4.80 -27.05
N ASN A 10 4.56 -4.22 -28.26
CA ASN A 10 4.45 -2.77 -28.41
C ASN A 10 2.97 -2.38 -28.37
N ILE A 11 2.62 -1.50 -27.46
CA ILE A 11 1.23 -1.11 -27.17
C ILE A 11 0.93 0.35 -27.49
N LYS A 12 1.77 1.01 -28.27
CA LYS A 12 1.61 2.42 -28.67
C LYS A 12 0.24 2.73 -29.28
N ASN A 13 -0.37 1.75 -29.95
CA ASN A 13 -1.69 1.88 -30.58
C ASN A 13 -2.86 1.56 -29.63
N PHE A 14 -2.60 1.27 -28.35
CA PHE A 14 -3.60 0.90 -27.36
C PHE A 14 -3.54 1.85 -26.15
N PRO A 15 -4.00 3.11 -26.27
CA PRO A 15 -3.90 4.11 -25.20
C PRO A 15 -4.70 3.73 -23.95
N ASP A 16 -5.70 2.85 -24.09
CA ASP A 16 -6.57 2.36 -23.03
C ASP A 16 -6.14 1.00 -22.45
N ILE A 17 -4.90 0.58 -22.71
CA ILE A 17 -4.40 -0.76 -22.34
C ILE A 17 -4.51 -1.04 -20.83
N LYS A 18 -4.32 -0.04 -19.97
CA LYS A 18 -4.48 -0.20 -18.51
C LYS A 18 -5.90 -0.63 -18.13
N SER A 19 -6.90 0.05 -18.66
CA SER A 19 -8.30 -0.28 -18.39
C SER A 19 -8.73 -1.62 -18.98
N ARG A 20 -8.17 -1.99 -20.14
CA ARG A 20 -8.40 -3.32 -20.74
C ARG A 20 -7.75 -4.43 -19.92
N LEU A 21 -6.49 -4.25 -19.46
CA LEU A 21 -5.80 -5.17 -18.58
C LEU A 21 -6.61 -5.42 -17.30
N PHE A 22 -7.08 -4.36 -16.67
CA PHE A 22 -7.88 -4.45 -15.46
C PHE A 22 -9.22 -5.14 -15.72
N ALA A 23 -9.93 -4.79 -16.81
CA ALA A 23 -11.16 -5.47 -17.22
C ALA A 23 -10.94 -6.96 -17.51
N TRP A 24 -9.89 -7.30 -18.26
CA TRP A 24 -9.54 -8.67 -18.58
C TRP A 24 -9.21 -9.50 -17.33
N SER A 25 -8.69 -8.88 -16.27
CA SER A 25 -8.35 -9.56 -15.02
C SER A 25 -9.58 -10.12 -14.27
N ALA A 26 -10.79 -9.62 -14.54
CA ALA A 26 -12.00 -10.01 -13.83
C ALA A 26 -12.37 -11.49 -13.94
N GLN A 27 -11.84 -12.19 -14.96
CA GLN A 27 -12.08 -13.64 -15.17
C GLN A 27 -11.18 -14.54 -14.32
N PHE A 28 -10.20 -13.97 -13.61
CA PHE A 28 -9.20 -14.74 -12.84
C PHE A 28 -9.40 -14.64 -11.34
N SER A 29 -8.87 -15.63 -10.62
CA SER A 29 -8.68 -15.63 -9.17
C SER A 29 -7.46 -16.51 -8.84
N PRO A 30 -6.45 -16.01 -8.10
CA PRO A 30 -6.33 -14.66 -7.56
C PRO A 30 -5.97 -13.59 -8.62
N VAL A 31 -6.15 -12.32 -8.22
CA VAL A 31 -5.74 -11.14 -8.98
C VAL A 31 -4.98 -10.19 -8.08
N ALA A 32 -3.87 -9.65 -8.58
CA ALA A 32 -3.22 -8.47 -8.02
C ALA A 32 -3.00 -7.45 -9.14
N TRP A 33 -3.61 -6.29 -9.01
CA TRP A 33 -3.42 -5.13 -9.87
C TRP A 33 -2.76 -4.01 -9.08
N LEU A 34 -1.63 -3.51 -9.56
CA LEU A 34 -0.89 -2.39 -8.98
C LEU A 34 -0.76 -1.31 -10.04
N ASP A 35 -1.16 -0.08 -9.73
CA ASP A 35 -1.15 1.05 -10.66
C ASP A 35 -0.49 2.27 -10.05
N SER A 36 0.50 2.82 -10.74
CA SER A 36 1.15 4.07 -10.35
C SER A 36 0.36 5.32 -10.74
N ASN A 37 -0.74 5.17 -11.51
CA ASN A 37 -1.53 6.28 -12.05
C ASN A 37 -0.69 7.33 -12.80
N ASP A 38 0.34 6.86 -13.52
CA ASP A 38 1.29 7.69 -14.26
C ASP A 38 2.00 8.76 -13.41
N TYR A 39 2.07 8.52 -12.10
CA TYR A 39 2.73 9.43 -11.18
C TYR A 39 4.24 9.41 -11.41
N PRO A 40 4.89 10.57 -11.63
CA PRO A 40 6.31 10.64 -11.95
C PRO A 40 7.17 10.29 -10.74
N HIS A 41 7.37 9.00 -10.48
CA HIS A 41 8.28 8.53 -9.45
C HIS A 41 9.60 8.06 -10.05
N HIS A 42 10.70 8.63 -9.61
CA HIS A 42 12.06 8.22 -9.99
C HIS A 42 12.41 6.78 -9.56
N HIS A 43 11.57 6.16 -8.73
CA HIS A 43 11.83 4.85 -8.13
C HIS A 43 10.85 3.74 -8.56
N ASN A 44 9.88 4.04 -9.40
CA ASN A 44 8.98 3.01 -9.94
C ASN A 44 9.64 2.35 -11.15
N ALA A 45 9.59 1.03 -11.21
CA ALA A 45 10.08 0.27 -12.35
C ALA A 45 9.01 0.12 -13.45
N TYR A 46 7.73 0.17 -13.06
CA TYR A 46 6.59 -0.09 -13.95
C TYR A 46 5.46 0.91 -13.70
N ASP A 47 4.70 1.21 -14.76
CA ASP A 47 3.50 2.06 -14.68
C ASP A 47 2.32 1.30 -14.09
N ALA A 48 2.22 0.01 -14.43
CA ALA A 48 1.28 -0.92 -13.81
C ALA A 48 1.79 -2.36 -13.84
N ILE A 49 1.30 -3.17 -12.90
CA ILE A 49 1.56 -4.61 -12.83
C ILE A 49 0.23 -5.31 -12.65
N LEU A 50 -0.04 -6.30 -13.50
CA LEU A 50 -1.12 -7.25 -13.32
C LEU A 50 -0.55 -8.64 -13.08
N ALA A 51 -0.92 -9.28 -11.99
CA ALA A 51 -0.61 -10.67 -11.69
C ALA A 51 -1.91 -11.46 -11.52
N VAL A 52 -2.08 -12.54 -12.27
CA VAL A 52 -3.32 -13.32 -12.26
C VAL A 52 -3.08 -14.83 -12.27
N GLY A 53 -4.08 -15.53 -11.72
CA GLY A 53 -4.03 -16.97 -11.58
C GLY A 53 -2.99 -17.41 -10.54
N MET A 54 -2.99 -18.67 -10.21
CA MET A 54 -2.01 -19.26 -9.31
C MET A 54 -1.35 -20.43 -10.02
N HIS A 55 -0.02 -20.47 -10.01
CA HIS A 55 0.73 -21.59 -10.58
C HIS A 55 0.18 -22.92 -10.05
N HIS A 56 -0.02 -23.92 -10.90
CA HIS A 56 -0.71 -25.17 -10.58
C HIS A 56 -0.11 -25.98 -9.41
N GLN A 57 1.20 -25.82 -9.15
CA GLN A 57 1.90 -26.43 -8.01
C GLN A 57 2.02 -25.50 -6.81
N ALA A 58 1.56 -24.24 -6.92
CA ALA A 58 1.69 -23.27 -5.86
C ALA A 58 0.58 -23.45 -4.81
N GLN A 59 0.93 -23.13 -3.58
CA GLN A 59 0.03 -23.06 -2.46
C GLN A 59 -0.06 -21.64 -1.94
N TRP A 60 -1.15 -21.33 -1.23
CA TRP A 60 -1.26 -20.07 -0.52
C TRP A 60 -0.19 -19.98 0.57
N LEU A 61 0.61 -18.93 0.52
CA LEU A 61 1.62 -18.63 1.53
C LEU A 61 0.95 -17.79 2.63
N ASN A 62 0.49 -18.43 3.69
CA ASN A 62 -0.26 -17.83 4.79
C ASN A 62 0.43 -17.96 6.15
N SER A 63 1.71 -18.31 6.16
CA SER A 63 2.56 -18.33 7.34
C SER A 63 3.91 -17.69 7.05
N TYR A 64 4.54 -17.12 8.09
CA TYR A 64 5.87 -16.50 7.97
C TYR A 64 6.89 -17.46 7.37
N LYS A 65 6.96 -18.70 7.88
CA LYS A 65 7.90 -19.70 7.40
C LYS A 65 7.69 -20.09 5.93
N ALA A 66 6.43 -20.24 5.51
CA ALA A 66 6.13 -20.55 4.11
C ALA A 66 6.56 -19.41 3.18
N LEU A 67 6.25 -18.17 3.57
CA LEU A 67 6.66 -16.99 2.81
C LEU A 67 8.18 -16.82 2.80
N GLN A 68 8.85 -17.02 3.93
CA GLN A 68 10.30 -16.95 4.04
C GLN A 68 11.01 -17.90 3.08
N ASN A 69 10.53 -19.12 2.95
CA ASN A 69 11.08 -20.10 2.03
C ASN A 69 10.85 -19.77 0.55
N ALA A 70 9.79 -19.02 0.24
CA ALA A 70 9.41 -18.69 -1.15
C ALA A 70 10.00 -17.37 -1.64
N VAL A 71 10.39 -16.47 -0.73
CA VAL A 71 10.96 -15.16 -1.12
C VAL A 71 12.34 -15.33 -1.76
N GLY A 72 12.48 -14.77 -2.97
CA GLY A 72 13.72 -14.84 -3.76
C GLY A 72 13.69 -15.87 -4.88
N ASP A 73 12.71 -16.79 -4.90
CA ASP A 73 12.60 -17.81 -5.95
C ASP A 73 11.83 -17.31 -7.17
N ASP A 74 10.78 -16.48 -6.95
CA ASP A 74 9.95 -15.93 -8.00
C ASP A 74 9.14 -14.72 -7.49
N TRP A 75 8.28 -14.15 -8.35
CA TRP A 75 7.35 -13.11 -8.01
C TRP A 75 6.27 -13.59 -7.03
N LEU A 76 6.04 -12.79 -6.00
CA LEU A 76 5.01 -13.03 -4.99
C LEU A 76 4.16 -11.78 -4.82
N PHE A 77 2.84 -11.97 -4.83
CA PHE A 77 1.85 -10.91 -4.61
C PHE A 77 0.97 -11.24 -3.43
N GLY A 78 0.63 -10.23 -2.62
CA GLY A 78 -0.17 -10.45 -1.44
C GLY A 78 -0.20 -9.27 -0.50
N PHE A 79 -0.51 -9.56 0.77
CA PHE A 79 -0.62 -8.55 1.80
C PHE A 79 -0.07 -9.03 3.15
N PHE A 80 0.25 -8.07 3.98
CA PHE A 80 0.40 -8.21 5.43
C PHE A 80 -0.72 -7.43 6.11
N SER A 81 -1.42 -8.05 7.08
CA SER A 81 -2.33 -7.29 7.93
C SER A 81 -1.56 -6.44 8.94
N TYR A 82 -2.20 -5.44 9.52
CA TYR A 82 -1.57 -4.58 10.51
C TYR A 82 -1.02 -5.36 11.71
N GLU A 83 -1.63 -6.49 12.07
CA GLU A 83 -1.25 -7.37 13.17
C GLU A 83 -0.18 -8.43 12.79
N PHE A 84 0.47 -8.29 11.65
CA PHE A 84 1.45 -9.28 11.15
C PHE A 84 2.71 -9.35 12.00
N SER A 85 3.24 -8.21 12.44
CA SER A 85 4.61 -8.13 12.96
C SER A 85 4.78 -8.75 14.36
N ASN A 86 6.02 -9.17 14.67
CA ASN A 86 6.42 -9.62 16.01
C ASN A 86 6.22 -8.54 17.09
N ALA A 87 6.17 -7.26 16.72
CA ALA A 87 5.82 -6.19 17.65
C ALA A 87 4.45 -6.40 18.30
N TRP A 88 3.53 -7.13 17.62
CA TRP A 88 2.22 -7.50 18.14
C TRP A 88 2.21 -8.74 19.04
N GLU A 89 3.29 -9.51 19.12
CA GLU A 89 3.33 -10.69 20.01
C GLU A 89 3.15 -10.32 21.49
N GLN A 90 3.52 -9.09 21.85
CA GLN A 90 3.37 -8.55 23.19
C GLN A 90 2.03 -7.80 23.41
N ILE A 91 1.25 -7.60 22.36
CA ILE A 91 -0.02 -6.87 22.40
C ILE A 91 -1.15 -7.83 22.01
N VAL A 92 -1.93 -8.22 23.01
CA VAL A 92 -3.10 -9.08 22.76
C VAL A 92 -4.24 -8.22 22.20
N PRO A 93 -4.79 -8.52 21.00
CA PRO A 93 -5.96 -7.83 20.49
C PRO A 93 -7.14 -7.93 21.46
N ILE A 94 -7.72 -6.77 21.80
CA ILE A 94 -8.83 -6.70 22.76
C ILE A 94 -10.18 -6.81 22.05
N ASN A 95 -10.24 -6.35 20.80
CA ASN A 95 -11.48 -6.21 20.06
C ASN A 95 -11.68 -7.33 19.04
N PRO A 96 -12.93 -7.74 18.78
CA PRO A 96 -13.24 -8.78 17.79
C PRO A 96 -13.00 -8.29 16.37
N ALA A 97 -12.44 -9.15 15.51
CA ALA A 97 -12.35 -8.91 14.09
C ALA A 97 -13.71 -9.23 13.43
N TYR A 98 -14.26 -8.25 12.71
CA TYR A 98 -15.53 -8.43 11.98
C TYR A 98 -15.33 -9.11 10.62
N ILE A 99 -14.15 -8.98 10.03
CA ILE A 99 -13.74 -9.73 8.83
C ILE A 99 -12.54 -10.59 9.21
N SER A 100 -12.69 -11.90 9.01
CA SER A 100 -11.61 -12.85 9.26
C SER A 100 -10.67 -12.92 8.07
N VAL A 101 -9.47 -12.37 8.24
CA VAL A 101 -8.38 -12.46 7.27
C VAL A 101 -7.11 -12.97 7.96
N PRO A 102 -6.23 -13.71 7.27
CA PRO A 102 -4.96 -14.12 7.84
C PRO A 102 -4.04 -12.92 8.08
N LYS A 103 -3.08 -13.06 9.01
CA LYS A 103 -2.07 -12.03 9.26
C LYS A 103 -1.21 -11.71 8.02
N LEU A 104 -1.05 -12.67 7.14
CA LEU A 104 -0.43 -12.51 5.83
C LEU A 104 -1.04 -13.50 4.84
N GLN A 105 -1.09 -13.13 3.58
CA GLN A 105 -1.45 -14.06 2.51
C GLN A 105 -0.79 -13.62 1.21
N PHE A 106 -0.03 -14.53 0.60
CA PHE A 106 0.66 -14.33 -0.67
C PHE A 106 0.37 -15.47 -1.63
N PHE A 107 0.54 -15.19 -2.92
CA PHE A 107 0.48 -16.19 -3.97
C PHE A 107 1.58 -15.97 -5.01
N ASN A 108 1.98 -17.05 -5.66
CA ASN A 108 2.83 -17.04 -6.82
C ASN A 108 1.93 -17.07 -8.07
N PRO A 109 1.91 -16.02 -8.89
CA PRO A 109 1.00 -15.93 -10.02
C PRO A 109 1.43 -16.84 -11.17
N GLU A 110 0.46 -17.30 -11.95
CA GLU A 110 0.71 -17.99 -13.20
C GLU A 110 1.17 -17.03 -14.28
N LYS A 111 0.48 -15.89 -14.42
CA LYS A 111 0.70 -14.89 -15.46
C LYS A 111 0.96 -13.52 -14.84
N ILE A 112 1.97 -12.82 -15.36
CA ILE A 112 2.29 -11.45 -14.93
C ILE A 112 2.38 -10.59 -16.21
N TRP A 113 1.75 -9.44 -16.15
CA TRP A 113 1.86 -8.39 -17.16
C TRP A 113 2.50 -7.16 -16.54
N LEU A 114 3.59 -6.70 -17.15
CA LEU A 114 4.37 -5.53 -16.72
C LEU A 114 4.23 -4.43 -17.76
N LEU A 115 3.62 -3.32 -17.40
CA LEU A 115 3.46 -2.14 -18.24
C LEU A 115 4.56 -1.13 -17.93
N GLN A 116 5.26 -0.68 -18.99
CA GLN A 116 6.25 0.39 -18.90
C GLN A 116 6.27 1.21 -20.19
N GLY A 117 5.78 2.44 -20.14
CA GLY A 117 5.61 3.29 -21.33
C GLY A 117 4.79 2.60 -22.40
N ASP A 118 5.32 2.54 -23.61
CA ASP A 118 4.70 1.87 -24.77
C ASP A 118 4.96 0.35 -24.83
N THR A 119 5.46 -0.25 -23.76
CA THR A 119 5.85 -1.66 -23.71
C THR A 119 5.02 -2.43 -22.68
N LEU A 120 4.44 -3.55 -23.12
CA LEU A 120 3.77 -4.52 -22.26
C LEU A 120 4.55 -5.83 -22.29
N THR A 121 5.03 -6.30 -21.16
CA THR A 121 5.78 -7.55 -21.04
C THR A 121 4.95 -8.60 -20.31
N ALA A 122 4.74 -9.75 -20.94
CA ALA A 122 4.18 -10.95 -20.32
C ALA A 122 5.29 -11.82 -19.75
N LEU A 123 5.11 -12.29 -18.50
CA LEU A 123 5.97 -13.28 -17.83
C LEU A 123 5.10 -14.44 -17.35
N TYR A 124 5.16 -15.57 -18.03
CA TYR A 124 4.32 -16.74 -17.78
C TYR A 124 5.12 -17.89 -17.21
N SER A 125 4.61 -18.55 -16.18
CA SER A 125 5.21 -19.72 -15.55
C SER A 125 4.66 -21.05 -16.08
N SER A 126 3.73 -20.99 -17.03
CA SER A 126 3.09 -22.15 -17.65
C SER A 126 3.31 -22.11 -19.17
N ASP A 127 2.89 -23.19 -19.84
CA ASP A 127 2.85 -23.28 -21.31
C ASP A 127 1.69 -22.49 -21.94
N ALA A 128 0.99 -21.64 -21.13
CA ALA A 128 -0.09 -20.79 -21.62
C ALA A 128 0.43 -19.80 -22.67
N ASN A 129 -0.38 -19.61 -23.71
CA ASN A 129 -0.02 -18.81 -24.87
C ASN A 129 -0.24 -17.32 -24.58
N ALA A 130 0.85 -16.57 -24.40
CA ALA A 130 0.78 -15.13 -24.15
C ALA A 130 0.20 -14.34 -25.34
N ASP A 131 0.35 -14.83 -26.59
CA ASP A 131 -0.20 -14.15 -27.76
C ASP A 131 -1.74 -14.28 -27.84
N GLU A 132 -2.28 -15.44 -27.45
CA GLU A 132 -3.74 -15.61 -27.32
C GLU A 132 -4.33 -14.72 -26.24
N ASP A 133 -3.70 -14.66 -25.07
CA ASP A 133 -4.12 -13.78 -23.97
C ASP A 133 -4.02 -12.30 -24.39
N PHE A 134 -2.97 -11.91 -25.11
CA PHE A 134 -2.83 -10.55 -25.63
C PHE A 134 -3.93 -10.20 -26.62
N ALA A 135 -4.25 -11.10 -27.55
CA ALA A 135 -5.34 -10.91 -28.51
C ALA A 135 -6.69 -10.76 -27.79
N GLN A 136 -6.95 -11.58 -26.76
CA GLN A 136 -8.14 -11.48 -25.92
C GLN A 136 -8.16 -10.15 -25.14
N LEU A 137 -7.04 -9.76 -24.53
CA LEU A 137 -6.90 -8.56 -23.76
C LEU A 137 -7.22 -7.31 -24.59
N VAL A 138 -6.64 -7.17 -25.79
CA VAL A 138 -6.88 -6.00 -26.65
C VAL A 138 -8.29 -5.96 -27.21
N SER A 139 -9.00 -7.10 -27.26
CA SER A 139 -10.42 -7.17 -27.63
C SER A 139 -11.38 -6.94 -26.48
N THR A 140 -10.90 -7.03 -25.22
CA THR A 140 -11.73 -6.81 -24.02
C THR A 140 -12.06 -5.32 -23.89
N PRO A 141 -13.34 -4.94 -23.84
CA PRO A 141 -13.70 -3.54 -23.62
C PRO A 141 -13.32 -3.10 -22.19
N PRO A 142 -12.97 -1.82 -21.97
CA PRO A 142 -12.87 -1.27 -20.63
C PRO A 142 -14.15 -1.50 -19.83
N LEU A 143 -14.01 -1.56 -18.49
CA LEU A 143 -15.18 -1.65 -17.62
C LEU A 143 -16.00 -0.36 -17.72
N ASP A 144 -17.27 -0.51 -18.05
CA ASP A 144 -18.21 0.59 -18.01
C ASP A 144 -18.52 1.01 -16.56
N PHE A 145 -18.59 2.31 -16.33
CA PHE A 145 -19.11 2.84 -15.08
C PHE A 145 -20.64 2.68 -15.10
N THR A 146 -21.13 1.58 -14.54
CA THR A 146 -22.56 1.51 -14.21
C THR A 146 -22.78 2.27 -12.90
N GLU A 147 -23.84 3.09 -12.84
CA GLU A 147 -24.24 3.74 -11.60
C GLU A 147 -24.47 2.66 -10.53
N SER A 148 -23.60 2.64 -9.53
CA SER A 148 -23.78 1.79 -8.36
C SER A 148 -24.82 2.44 -7.44
N LYS A 149 -25.68 1.64 -6.83
CA LYS A 149 -26.55 2.12 -5.76
C LYS A 149 -25.67 2.69 -4.64
N ALA A 150 -26.08 3.82 -4.09
CA ALA A 150 -25.41 4.39 -2.92
C ALA A 150 -25.40 3.37 -1.77
N ILE A 151 -24.23 3.16 -1.18
CA ILE A 151 -24.06 2.28 -0.03
C ILE A 151 -24.14 3.14 1.22
N ASP A 152 -25.06 2.79 2.13
CA ASP A 152 -25.16 3.45 3.44
C ASP A 152 -24.07 2.92 4.38
N LEU A 153 -22.99 3.66 4.51
CA LEU A 153 -21.88 3.35 5.40
C LEU A 153 -22.15 3.84 6.82
N LYS A 154 -21.95 2.97 7.80
CA LYS A 154 -22.12 3.26 9.22
C LYS A 154 -20.78 3.21 9.95
N PRO A 155 -20.49 4.14 10.87
CA PRO A 155 -19.30 4.06 11.71
C PRO A 155 -19.47 2.97 12.77
N ARG A 156 -18.39 2.25 13.10
CA ARG A 156 -18.37 1.25 14.19
C ARG A 156 -18.43 1.88 15.58
N ILE A 157 -18.13 3.13 15.69
CA ILE A 157 -18.09 3.88 16.95
C ILE A 157 -19.00 5.10 16.84
N SER A 158 -19.71 5.44 17.91
CA SER A 158 -20.49 6.68 17.94
C SER A 158 -19.59 7.92 17.91
N LYS A 159 -20.11 9.05 17.43
CA LYS A 159 -19.37 10.32 17.44
C LYS A 159 -18.96 10.72 18.85
N SER A 160 -19.81 10.51 19.86
CA SER A 160 -19.52 10.83 21.27
C SER A 160 -18.35 10.02 21.79
N ASP A 161 -18.36 8.68 21.56
CA ASP A 161 -17.31 7.79 22.03
C ASP A 161 -15.99 8.05 21.30
N TYR A 162 -16.04 8.31 19.97
CA TYR A 162 -14.87 8.71 19.22
C TYR A 162 -14.19 9.95 19.80
N LEU A 163 -14.98 11.00 20.11
CA LEU A 163 -14.46 12.24 20.70
C LEU A 163 -13.91 12.00 22.13
N GLN A 164 -14.56 11.15 22.91
CA GLN A 164 -14.06 10.76 24.23
C GLN A 164 -12.70 10.04 24.14
N HIS A 165 -12.56 9.08 23.22
CA HIS A 165 -11.31 8.37 22.99
C HIS A 165 -10.22 9.31 22.46
N ALA A 166 -10.55 10.19 21.51
CA ALA A 166 -9.61 11.19 21.00
C ALA A 166 -9.11 12.13 22.12
N THR A 167 -10.03 12.58 23.01
CA THR A 167 -9.65 13.40 24.18
C THR A 167 -8.74 12.62 25.12
N ALA A 168 -9.01 11.34 25.40
CA ALA A 168 -8.15 10.51 26.23
C ALA A 168 -6.75 10.34 25.63
N LEU A 169 -6.65 10.15 24.30
CA LEU A 169 -5.37 10.09 23.59
C LEU A 169 -4.61 11.42 23.66
N GLN A 170 -5.30 12.56 23.55
CA GLN A 170 -4.69 13.88 23.79
C GLN A 170 -4.11 14.01 25.20
N GLN A 171 -4.77 13.45 26.23
CA GLN A 171 -4.21 13.43 27.60
C GLN A 171 -2.94 12.57 27.68
N HIS A 172 -2.82 11.48 26.89
CA HIS A 172 -1.58 10.72 26.81
C HIS A 172 -0.45 11.54 26.19
N ILE A 173 -0.75 12.34 25.15
CA ILE A 173 0.22 13.28 24.55
C ILE A 173 0.65 14.35 25.57
N LEU A 174 -0.28 14.98 26.24
CA LEU A 174 0.01 16.03 27.23
C LEU A 174 0.85 15.53 28.42
N ARG A 175 0.70 14.26 28.80
CA ARG A 175 1.53 13.63 29.86
C ARG A 175 2.91 13.18 29.36
N GLY A 176 3.16 13.20 28.05
CA GLY A 176 4.40 12.74 27.46
C GLY A 176 4.50 11.22 27.28
N ASP A 177 3.37 10.48 27.35
CA ASP A 177 3.35 9.04 27.07
C ASP A 177 3.67 8.73 25.60
N ILE A 178 3.21 9.60 24.71
CA ILE A 178 3.42 9.56 23.26
C ILE A 178 3.54 11.00 22.72
N TYR A 179 4.17 11.16 21.57
CA TYR A 179 4.22 12.43 20.83
C TYR A 179 3.06 12.56 19.86
N GLU A 180 2.71 11.45 19.21
CA GLU A 180 1.70 11.36 18.17
C GLU A 180 1.06 9.97 18.17
N VAL A 181 -0.20 9.89 17.74
CA VAL A 181 -0.91 8.65 17.46
C VAL A 181 -1.85 8.82 16.27
N ASN A 182 -1.81 7.88 15.35
CA ASN A 182 -2.79 7.79 14.28
C ASN A 182 -4.00 6.99 14.79
N TYR A 183 -5.07 7.70 15.19
CA TYR A 183 -6.29 7.11 15.71
C TYR A 183 -7.32 6.93 14.61
N CYS A 184 -7.73 5.69 14.38
CA CYS A 184 -8.59 5.30 13.28
C CYS A 184 -9.95 4.79 13.75
N MET A 185 -10.95 4.87 12.86
CA MET A 185 -12.25 4.22 13.03
C MET A 185 -12.66 3.52 11.74
N GLU A 186 -13.45 2.49 11.88
CA GLU A 186 -14.00 1.70 10.77
C GLU A 186 -15.37 2.20 10.36
N TRP A 187 -15.58 2.27 9.04
CA TRP A 187 -16.89 2.42 8.44
C TRP A 187 -17.25 1.12 7.73
N PHE A 188 -18.50 0.68 7.83
CA PHE A 188 -18.94 -0.59 7.29
C PHE A 188 -20.34 -0.54 6.71
N ALA A 189 -20.64 -1.47 5.81
CA ALA A 189 -21.98 -1.82 5.38
C ALA A 189 -22.09 -3.35 5.37
N GLU A 190 -23.30 -3.85 5.63
CA GLU A 190 -23.60 -5.27 5.63
C GLU A 190 -24.72 -5.56 4.63
N ASN A 191 -24.73 -6.80 4.11
CA ASN A 191 -25.77 -7.28 3.17
C ASN A 191 -25.90 -6.40 1.91
N VAL A 192 -24.77 -5.91 1.38
CA VAL A 192 -24.73 -5.12 0.17
C VAL A 192 -24.18 -5.95 -0.99
N GLU A 193 -24.79 -5.83 -2.15
CA GLU A 193 -24.27 -6.38 -3.39
C GLU A 193 -23.40 -5.35 -4.07
N VAL A 194 -22.14 -5.71 -4.33
CA VAL A 194 -21.14 -4.84 -4.94
C VAL A 194 -20.37 -5.57 -6.01
N LEU A 195 -19.91 -4.85 -7.01
CA LEU A 195 -18.97 -5.33 -8.00
C LEU A 195 -17.58 -4.77 -7.68
N PRO A 196 -16.67 -5.57 -7.08
CA PRO A 196 -15.39 -5.08 -6.56
C PRO A 196 -14.54 -4.33 -7.59
N HIS A 197 -14.48 -4.81 -8.83
CA HIS A 197 -13.76 -4.14 -9.91
C HIS A 197 -14.31 -2.74 -10.22
N GLN A 198 -15.63 -2.57 -10.18
CA GLN A 198 -16.25 -1.25 -10.42
C GLN A 198 -15.96 -0.29 -9.28
N ILE A 199 -16.02 -0.76 -8.02
CA ILE A 199 -15.68 0.07 -6.85
C ILE A 199 -14.23 0.51 -6.92
N PHE A 200 -13.29 -0.41 -7.23
CA PHE A 200 -11.89 -0.02 -7.37
C PHE A 200 -11.68 0.99 -8.50
N ASN A 201 -12.32 0.76 -9.66
CA ASN A 201 -12.21 1.67 -10.78
C ASN A 201 -12.72 3.08 -10.42
N ALA A 202 -13.86 3.17 -9.72
CA ALA A 202 -14.39 4.45 -9.21
C ALA A 202 -13.43 5.09 -8.19
N LEU A 203 -12.92 4.33 -7.21
CA LEU A 203 -11.94 4.80 -6.23
C LEU A 203 -10.67 5.33 -6.92
N ASN A 204 -10.12 4.57 -7.86
CA ASN A 204 -8.89 4.93 -8.56
C ASN A 204 -9.06 6.17 -9.44
N SER A 205 -10.23 6.33 -10.09
CA SER A 205 -10.52 7.50 -10.92
C SER A 205 -10.57 8.81 -10.13
N ILE A 206 -11.02 8.76 -8.87
CA ILE A 206 -11.10 9.91 -7.97
C ILE A 206 -9.75 10.20 -7.33
N SER A 207 -9.06 9.17 -6.84
CA SER A 207 -7.88 9.34 -5.98
C SER A 207 -6.58 9.49 -6.76
N LYS A 208 -6.39 8.73 -7.85
CA LYS A 208 -5.19 8.73 -8.72
C LYS A 208 -3.87 8.77 -7.92
N THR A 209 -3.72 7.84 -6.98
CA THR A 209 -2.55 7.77 -6.11
C THR A 209 -1.46 6.87 -6.68
N PRO A 210 -0.17 7.09 -6.32
CA PRO A 210 0.96 6.35 -6.90
C PRO A 210 1.07 4.89 -6.48
N PHE A 211 0.31 4.47 -5.47
CA PHE A 211 0.29 3.09 -4.96
C PHE A 211 -1.14 2.57 -4.88
N SER A 212 -1.89 2.74 -5.97
CA SER A 212 -3.21 2.13 -6.09
C SER A 212 -3.06 0.63 -6.27
N ALA A 213 -3.87 -0.13 -5.52
CA ALA A 213 -3.83 -1.59 -5.55
C ALA A 213 -5.23 -2.19 -5.47
N TYR A 214 -5.47 -3.22 -6.28
CA TYR A 214 -6.60 -4.11 -6.17
C TYR A 214 -6.10 -5.53 -6.00
N LEU A 215 -6.54 -6.19 -4.93
CA LEU A 215 -6.28 -7.61 -4.70
C LEU A 215 -7.60 -8.34 -4.60
N SER A 216 -7.73 -9.45 -5.33
CA SER A 216 -8.83 -10.40 -5.22
C SER A 216 -8.27 -11.77 -4.89
N MET A 217 -8.56 -12.26 -3.70
CA MET A 217 -8.06 -13.53 -3.19
C MET A 217 -9.18 -14.28 -2.51
N LYS A 218 -9.64 -15.39 -3.11
CA LYS A 218 -10.80 -16.15 -2.60
C LYS A 218 -12.02 -15.21 -2.48
N ASN A 219 -12.49 -15.01 -1.24
CA ASN A 219 -13.66 -14.19 -0.92
C ASN A 219 -13.29 -12.80 -0.38
N VAL A 220 -12.00 -12.42 -0.45
CA VAL A 220 -11.52 -11.13 0.02
C VAL A 220 -11.15 -10.27 -1.17
N HIS A 221 -11.70 -9.06 -1.22
CA HIS A 221 -11.34 -8.03 -2.19
C HIS A 221 -10.80 -6.82 -1.43
N LEU A 222 -9.56 -6.47 -1.71
CA LEU A 222 -8.89 -5.31 -1.12
C LEU A 222 -8.72 -4.25 -2.20
N MET A 223 -9.14 -3.03 -1.89
CA MET A 223 -9.00 -1.85 -2.74
C MET A 223 -8.25 -0.79 -1.98
N CYS A 224 -7.16 -0.31 -2.56
CA CYS A 224 -6.26 0.64 -1.91
C CYS A 224 -5.97 1.80 -2.85
N ALA A 225 -6.03 3.02 -2.32
CA ALA A 225 -5.58 4.24 -2.97
C ALA A 225 -4.56 4.94 -2.06
N SER A 226 -3.38 4.34 -1.90
CA SER A 226 -2.35 4.86 -1.01
C SER A 226 -1.45 5.88 -1.72
N PRO A 227 -1.19 7.04 -1.11
CA PRO A 227 -0.19 7.98 -1.60
C PRO A 227 1.23 7.63 -1.12
N GLU A 228 1.38 6.74 -0.14
CA GLU A 228 2.61 6.59 0.65
C GLU A 228 3.32 5.26 0.37
N ARG A 229 4.64 5.35 0.18
CA ARG A 229 5.54 4.20 0.04
C ARG A 229 6.04 3.75 1.40
N PHE A 230 5.64 2.54 1.80
CA PHE A 230 6.18 1.93 3.02
C PHE A 230 7.66 1.59 2.86
N LEU A 231 7.98 0.64 1.99
CA LEU A 231 9.35 0.17 1.75
C LEU A 231 9.57 -0.13 0.26
N SER A 232 10.78 0.08 -0.19
CA SER A 232 11.28 -0.43 -1.46
C SER A 232 12.69 -0.97 -1.26
N ARG A 233 13.00 -2.11 -1.91
CA ARG A 233 14.32 -2.71 -1.92
C ARG A 233 14.78 -2.96 -3.34
N LYS A 234 16.02 -2.57 -3.64
CA LYS A 234 16.71 -2.91 -4.89
C LYS A 234 18.14 -3.36 -4.56
N GLY A 235 18.38 -4.66 -4.65
CA GLY A 235 19.62 -5.26 -4.19
C GLY A 235 19.83 -5.03 -2.70
N THR A 236 20.93 -4.38 -2.32
CA THR A 236 21.25 -4.02 -0.94
C THR A 236 20.59 -2.71 -0.48
N HIS A 237 20.09 -1.90 -1.40
CA HIS A 237 19.50 -0.59 -1.09
C HIS A 237 18.03 -0.73 -0.68
N VAL A 238 17.71 -0.13 0.46
CA VAL A 238 16.33 -0.06 1.00
C VAL A 238 15.99 1.40 1.23
N PHE A 239 14.75 1.79 0.93
CA PHE A 239 14.26 3.12 1.26
C PHE A 239 12.79 3.12 1.62
N SER A 240 12.39 4.14 2.39
CA SER A 240 11.03 4.44 2.81
C SER A 240 10.74 5.92 2.60
N GLN A 241 9.48 6.25 2.30
CA GLN A 241 9.07 7.63 2.00
C GLN A 241 7.87 8.04 2.86
N PRO A 242 8.09 8.29 4.16
CA PRO A 242 7.01 8.71 5.06
C PRO A 242 6.43 10.06 4.63
N ILE A 243 5.11 10.18 4.77
CA ILE A 243 4.34 11.39 4.49
C ILE A 243 3.76 11.95 5.77
N LYS A 244 4.01 13.22 6.05
CA LYS A 244 3.31 14.04 7.04
C LYS A 244 3.29 15.47 6.53
N GLY A 245 2.14 16.11 6.65
CA GLY A 245 1.90 17.45 6.14
C GLY A 245 1.17 17.45 4.80
N THR A 246 0.04 18.15 4.77
CA THR A 246 -0.84 18.20 3.60
C THR A 246 -1.42 19.60 3.45
N SER A 247 -1.48 20.11 2.21
CA SER A 247 -2.24 21.30 1.87
C SER A 247 -3.07 21.09 0.61
N ALA A 248 -4.14 21.86 0.48
CA ALA A 248 -5.05 21.75 -0.66
C ALA A 248 -4.39 22.26 -1.94
N ARG A 249 -4.74 21.63 -3.08
CA ARG A 249 -4.46 22.16 -4.42
C ARG A 249 -5.37 23.33 -4.74
N HIS A 250 -4.93 24.18 -5.63
CA HIS A 250 -5.74 25.29 -6.13
C HIS A 250 -5.74 25.32 -7.66
N THR A 251 -6.86 25.73 -8.27
CA THR A 251 -6.98 25.84 -9.74
C THR A 251 -6.18 26.99 -10.30
N ASP A 252 -6.00 28.07 -9.54
CA ASP A 252 -5.07 29.15 -9.86
C ASP A 252 -3.64 28.75 -9.54
N GLU A 253 -2.76 28.80 -10.51
CA GLU A 253 -1.38 28.33 -10.41
C GLU A 253 -0.54 29.13 -9.38
N PHE A 254 -0.79 30.43 -9.23
CA PHE A 254 -0.10 31.26 -8.26
C PHE A 254 -0.47 30.87 -6.83
N LEU A 255 -1.76 30.69 -6.56
CA LEU A 255 -2.26 30.24 -5.26
C LEU A 255 -1.85 28.81 -4.97
N ASP A 256 -1.81 27.92 -5.98
CA ASP A 256 -1.32 26.54 -5.82
C ASP A 256 0.15 26.49 -5.39
N LYS A 257 1.01 27.28 -6.04
CA LYS A 257 2.41 27.43 -5.65
C LYS A 257 2.58 28.06 -4.26
N ALA A 258 1.73 29.03 -3.93
CA ALA A 258 1.74 29.65 -2.60
C ALA A 258 1.37 28.62 -1.52
N ASN A 259 0.35 27.79 -1.73
CA ASN A 259 -0.04 26.72 -0.80
C ASN A 259 1.09 25.69 -0.60
N ALA A 260 1.77 25.29 -1.67
CA ALA A 260 2.93 24.40 -1.58
C ALA A 260 4.08 25.04 -0.78
N GLN A 261 4.33 26.34 -0.97
CA GLN A 261 5.39 27.04 -0.24
C GLN A 261 5.02 27.27 1.24
N LEU A 262 3.76 27.54 1.56
CA LEU A 262 3.28 27.62 2.94
C LEU A 262 3.48 26.29 3.65
N LEU A 263 3.06 25.18 3.03
CA LEU A 263 3.28 23.84 3.57
C LEU A 263 4.75 23.56 3.82
N LYS A 264 5.62 23.87 2.85
CA LYS A 264 7.07 23.66 2.94
C LYS A 264 7.71 24.36 4.15
N ASN A 265 7.15 25.51 4.53
CA ASN A 265 7.69 26.37 5.59
C ASN A 265 6.91 26.25 6.92
N ASP A 266 5.83 25.47 6.96
CA ASP A 266 5.02 25.31 8.17
C ASP A 266 5.82 24.60 9.27
N PRO A 267 6.07 25.25 10.43
CA PRO A 267 6.90 24.69 11.49
C PRO A 267 6.31 23.43 12.10
N LYS A 268 4.95 23.35 12.21
CA LYS A 268 4.25 22.21 12.79
C LYS A 268 4.37 21.00 11.87
N GLU A 269 3.98 21.15 10.60
CA GLU A 269 4.01 20.06 9.61
C GLU A 269 5.44 19.54 9.41
N ARG A 270 6.43 20.43 9.43
CA ARG A 270 7.86 20.06 9.37
C ARG A 270 8.27 19.27 10.61
N ALA A 271 7.88 19.70 11.82
CA ALA A 271 8.23 19.00 13.05
C ALA A 271 7.64 17.59 13.11
N GLU A 272 6.38 17.42 12.68
CA GLU A 272 5.74 16.10 12.56
C GLU A 272 6.42 15.21 11.52
N ASN A 273 6.77 15.77 10.35
CA ASN A 273 7.47 15.02 9.30
C ASN A 273 8.86 14.57 9.75
N ILE A 274 9.62 15.44 10.43
CA ILE A 274 10.95 15.12 10.98
C ILE A 274 10.85 14.02 12.03
N MET A 275 9.84 14.06 12.90
CA MET A 275 9.62 13.06 13.93
C MET A 275 9.35 11.67 13.32
N ILE A 276 8.49 11.57 12.31
CA ILE A 276 8.23 10.31 11.61
C ILE A 276 9.44 9.85 10.80
N THR A 277 10.19 10.77 10.23
CA THR A 277 11.46 10.47 9.55
C THR A 277 12.45 9.82 10.52
N ASP A 278 12.57 10.33 11.75
CA ASP A 278 13.43 9.74 12.78
C ASP A 278 12.94 8.36 13.22
N LEU A 279 11.63 8.15 13.31
CA LEU A 279 11.06 6.83 13.59
C LEU A 279 11.44 5.82 12.50
N VAL A 280 11.32 6.20 11.23
CA VAL A 280 11.72 5.35 10.09
C VAL A 280 13.23 5.09 10.08
N ARG A 281 14.05 6.09 10.40
CA ARG A 281 15.52 5.90 10.57
C ARG A 281 15.82 4.88 11.66
N ASN A 282 15.13 4.95 12.79
CA ASN A 282 15.28 3.98 13.88
C ASN A 282 14.90 2.57 13.42
N ASP A 283 13.77 2.41 12.74
CA ASP A 283 13.32 1.11 12.22
C ASP A 283 14.37 0.50 11.26
N LEU A 284 14.81 1.26 10.26
CA LEU A 284 15.82 0.80 9.30
C LEU A 284 17.18 0.52 9.97
N SER A 285 17.54 1.24 11.03
CA SER A 285 18.81 1.06 11.73
C SER A 285 18.97 -0.33 12.37
N ARG A 286 17.85 -1.04 12.61
CA ARG A 286 17.86 -2.38 13.21
C ARG A 286 18.43 -3.44 12.28
N ILE A 287 18.36 -3.21 10.95
CA ILE A 287 18.76 -4.20 9.93
C ILE A 287 19.80 -3.67 8.93
N ALA A 288 20.05 -2.38 8.94
CA ALA A 288 20.99 -1.75 8.02
C ALA A 288 22.46 -1.93 8.45
N ASN A 289 23.36 -1.86 7.50
CA ASN A 289 24.79 -1.79 7.78
C ASN A 289 25.09 -0.55 8.63
N LYS A 290 26.00 -0.68 9.59
CA LYS A 290 26.35 0.41 10.51
C LYS A 290 26.73 1.69 9.75
N GLY A 291 26.05 2.80 10.08
CA GLY A 291 26.30 4.11 9.50
C GLY A 291 25.73 4.33 8.08
N SER A 292 24.96 3.38 7.54
CA SER A 292 24.39 3.48 6.19
C SER A 292 23.02 4.18 6.12
N VAL A 293 22.36 4.36 7.27
CA VAL A 293 21.04 5.02 7.31
C VAL A 293 21.21 6.53 7.19
N SER A 294 20.59 7.12 6.20
CA SER A 294 20.61 8.58 5.96
C SER A 294 19.28 9.10 5.44
N VAL A 295 19.07 10.41 5.55
CA VAL A 295 17.91 11.10 4.97
C VAL A 295 18.38 11.71 3.64
N ALA A 296 17.96 11.10 2.54
CA ALA A 296 18.31 11.58 1.19
C ALA A 296 17.54 12.86 0.83
N GLU A 297 16.31 13.00 1.33
CA GLU A 297 15.49 14.17 1.14
C GLU A 297 14.60 14.39 2.37
N GLN A 298 14.49 15.65 2.84
CA GLN A 298 13.72 15.96 4.04
C GLN A 298 12.70 17.07 3.78
N CYS A 299 11.44 16.82 4.17
CA CYS A 299 10.34 17.79 4.08
C CYS A 299 10.15 18.37 2.67
N ALA A 300 10.33 17.57 1.62
CA ALA A 300 10.04 17.98 0.25
C ALA A 300 8.52 17.97 0.00
N VAL A 301 8.04 18.96 -0.76
CA VAL A 301 6.63 19.06 -1.10
C VAL A 301 6.39 18.60 -2.52
N TYR A 302 5.50 17.61 -2.68
CA TYR A 302 5.13 17.03 -3.95
C TYR A 302 3.66 17.29 -4.28
N PRO A 303 3.34 17.69 -5.51
CA PRO A 303 1.97 17.87 -5.95
C PRO A 303 1.34 16.52 -6.31
N PHE A 304 0.24 16.18 -5.65
CA PHE A 304 -0.68 15.12 -6.05
C PHE A 304 -1.88 15.71 -6.78
N SER A 305 -2.77 14.88 -7.32
CA SER A 305 -3.94 15.37 -8.05
C SER A 305 -4.85 16.27 -7.21
N GLN A 306 -5.03 15.95 -5.94
CA GLN A 306 -5.97 16.63 -5.04
C GLN A 306 -5.30 17.46 -3.93
N VAL A 307 -4.04 17.16 -3.60
CA VAL A 307 -3.33 17.76 -2.46
C VAL A 307 -1.85 17.93 -2.76
N HIS A 308 -1.18 18.83 -2.04
CA HIS A 308 0.26 18.80 -1.85
C HIS A 308 0.59 17.96 -0.62
N GLN A 309 1.61 17.11 -0.71
CA GLN A 309 2.09 16.27 0.40
C GLN A 309 3.55 16.58 0.71
N MET A 310 3.88 16.62 1.99
CA MET A 310 5.26 16.74 2.46
C MET A 310 5.83 15.35 2.72
N ILE A 311 6.88 15.02 1.97
CA ILE A 311 7.51 13.69 1.94
C ILE A 311 8.98 13.81 2.34
N SER A 312 9.46 12.88 3.16
CA SER A 312 10.89 12.67 3.38
C SER A 312 11.30 11.32 2.82
N THR A 313 12.55 11.18 2.38
CA THR A 313 13.11 9.92 1.86
C THR A 313 14.25 9.47 2.77
N VAL A 314 14.05 8.33 3.42
CA VAL A 314 15.06 7.66 4.25
C VAL A 314 15.63 6.48 3.47
N VAL A 315 16.95 6.43 3.36
CA VAL A 315 17.67 5.39 2.63
C VAL A 315 18.59 4.63 3.58
N ALA A 316 18.79 3.34 3.30
CA ALA A 316 19.70 2.48 4.02
C ALA A 316 20.33 1.43 3.09
N SER A 317 21.47 0.89 3.48
CA SER A 317 22.07 -0.27 2.83
C SER A 317 22.08 -1.46 3.78
N CYS A 318 21.60 -2.60 3.32
CA CYS A 318 21.63 -3.87 4.07
C CYS A 318 22.68 -4.81 3.50
N SER A 319 23.03 -5.86 4.22
CA SER A 319 23.82 -6.97 3.69
C SER A 319 23.08 -7.65 2.54
N GLU A 320 23.82 -8.20 1.56
CA GLU A 320 23.24 -9.03 0.50
C GLU A 320 22.45 -10.22 1.06
N ASN A 321 22.89 -10.77 2.18
CA ASN A 321 22.25 -11.89 2.85
C ASN A 321 21.06 -11.50 3.73
N THR A 322 20.76 -10.21 3.89
CA THR A 322 19.61 -9.78 4.68
C THR A 322 18.32 -10.21 3.97
N HIS A 323 17.50 -10.99 4.64
CA HIS A 323 16.24 -11.46 4.08
C HIS A 323 15.20 -10.33 4.00
N SER A 324 14.40 -10.29 2.93
CA SER A 324 13.43 -9.20 2.76
C SER A 324 12.35 -9.17 3.84
N LEU A 325 11.97 -10.33 4.39
CA LEU A 325 11.02 -10.36 5.50
C LEU A 325 11.60 -9.79 6.80
N ASP A 326 12.90 -9.92 7.05
CA ASP A 326 13.52 -9.32 8.22
C ASP A 326 13.49 -7.79 8.14
N ILE A 327 13.64 -7.24 6.91
CA ILE A 327 13.52 -5.80 6.66
C ILE A 327 12.08 -5.34 6.93
N ILE A 328 11.10 -6.10 6.44
CA ILE A 328 9.68 -5.80 6.66
C ILE A 328 9.36 -5.86 8.15
N ASP A 329 9.74 -6.94 8.85
CA ASP A 329 9.46 -7.12 10.28
C ASP A 329 10.09 -6.03 11.15
N ALA A 330 11.32 -5.62 10.85
CA ALA A 330 12.00 -4.54 11.57
C ALA A 330 11.27 -3.18 11.43
N CYS A 331 10.62 -2.92 10.29
CA CYS A 331 9.96 -1.65 10.02
C CYS A 331 8.45 -1.66 10.27
N PHE A 332 7.85 -2.85 10.37
CA PHE A 332 6.40 -3.00 10.49
C PHE A 332 5.91 -2.90 11.95
N PRO A 333 4.71 -2.37 12.21
CA PRO A 333 3.91 -1.63 11.25
C PRO A 333 4.50 -0.26 10.93
N MET A 334 4.05 0.33 9.81
CA MET A 334 4.52 1.61 9.31
C MET A 334 4.35 2.72 10.35
N GLY A 335 5.40 3.54 10.54
CA GLY A 335 5.42 4.58 11.58
C GLY A 335 4.32 5.61 11.44
N SER A 336 4.08 6.10 10.22
CA SER A 336 3.02 7.08 9.90
C SER A 336 1.60 6.54 10.16
N MET A 337 1.44 5.22 10.23
CA MET A 337 0.17 4.56 10.54
C MET A 337 0.05 4.17 12.03
N THR A 338 1.03 4.48 12.87
CA THR A 338 1.05 4.15 14.30
C THR A 338 1.18 5.38 15.17
N GLY A 339 2.37 5.84 15.38
CA GLY A 339 2.73 6.98 16.21
C GLY A 339 4.11 6.81 16.84
N ALA A 340 4.49 7.75 17.67
CA ALA A 340 5.80 7.78 18.31
C ALA A 340 5.68 8.02 19.84
N PRO A 341 6.37 7.21 20.68
CA PRO A 341 7.12 5.97 20.39
C PRO A 341 6.21 4.85 19.89
N LYS A 342 6.67 4.07 18.88
CA LYS A 342 5.84 3.10 18.15
C LYS A 342 5.13 2.09 19.04
N GLN A 343 5.84 1.40 19.93
CA GLN A 343 5.24 0.38 20.79
C GLN A 343 4.14 0.95 21.69
N ARG A 344 4.40 2.10 22.32
CA ARG A 344 3.41 2.75 23.19
C ARG A 344 2.19 3.23 22.42
N ALA A 345 2.38 3.76 21.22
CA ALA A 345 1.28 4.12 20.33
C ALA A 345 0.42 2.91 19.97
N MET A 346 1.04 1.75 19.62
CA MET A 346 0.32 0.51 19.34
C MET A 346 -0.50 -0.01 20.51
N GLU A 347 0.02 0.05 21.73
CA GLU A 347 -0.72 -0.31 22.96
C GLU A 347 -1.97 0.57 23.14
N LEU A 348 -1.83 1.88 22.91
CA LEU A 348 -2.95 2.83 23.04
C LEU A 348 -3.96 2.64 21.88
N ILE A 349 -3.51 2.41 20.67
CA ILE A 349 -4.36 2.05 19.53
C ILE A 349 -5.20 0.82 19.87
N ASN A 350 -4.57 -0.26 20.34
CA ASN A 350 -5.28 -1.49 20.74
C ASN A 350 -6.31 -1.25 21.84
N ARG A 351 -6.06 -0.29 22.74
CA ARG A 351 -6.95 0.06 23.85
C ARG A 351 -8.14 0.92 23.43
N TYR A 352 -7.95 1.87 22.52
CA TYR A 352 -8.94 2.90 22.20
C TYR A 352 -9.67 2.66 20.87
N GLU A 353 -9.10 1.93 19.94
CA GLU A 353 -9.84 1.53 18.74
C GLU A 353 -10.80 0.38 19.06
N VAL A 354 -11.98 0.40 18.43
CA VAL A 354 -13.06 -0.57 18.71
C VAL A 354 -13.02 -1.79 17.80
N SER A 355 -12.13 -1.81 16.83
CA SER A 355 -11.89 -2.93 15.91
C SER A 355 -10.41 -3.05 15.60
N PRO A 356 -9.88 -4.26 15.35
CA PRO A 356 -8.52 -4.44 14.85
C PRO A 356 -8.40 -3.82 13.46
N ARG A 357 -7.24 -3.30 13.14
CA ARG A 357 -7.01 -2.61 11.86
C ARG A 357 -7.00 -3.53 10.66
N SER A 358 -6.53 -4.75 10.82
CA SER A 358 -6.53 -5.77 9.77
C SER A 358 -5.95 -5.25 8.44
N LEU A 359 -6.78 -5.21 7.37
CA LEU A 359 -6.40 -4.72 6.03
C LEU A 359 -6.90 -3.29 5.74
N TYR A 360 -7.59 -2.65 6.66
CA TYR A 360 -8.26 -1.37 6.38
C TYR A 360 -7.34 -0.16 6.46
N ARG A 361 -6.07 -0.34 6.81
CA ARG A 361 -5.23 0.81 7.20
C ARG A 361 -3.76 0.58 6.92
#